data_03fe90c31b2cbf88b3f870586b47c7a5
#
_entry.id   03fe90c31b2cbf88b3f870586b47c7a5
#
_cell.length_a   1.000
_cell.length_b   1.000
_cell.length_c   1.000
_cell.angle_alpha   90.00
_cell.angle_beta   90.00
_cell.angle_gamma   90.00
#
_symmetry.space_group_name_H-M   'P 1'
#
loop_
_entity.id
_entity.type
_entity.pdbx_description
1 polymer ?
#
loop_
_entity_poly.entity_id
_entity_poly.type
_entity_poly.pdbx_seq_one_letter_code
_entity_poly.pdbx_strand_id
1 'polypeptide(L)'
;MKILYISPENTVGTLTLWKKEHTKRKNQCRTVTFFRSPKGFDEDICLNLPFNFTKPYLSMMRNTFYKQYRGEEGYFKEKEGHPPIWNPDGWLDSTFLKLKDQLWKPTIDKAIDEYALYDFDVVHFESGMDFLKNEFFVKELKERDKKVICHYHGEDLRSRGVMPYIDKISDLNLTNEVDLLTKHPNIDYLFLPFETSSFKSKTSVNDTIRISHAPTNRFYKGSEIIINICEALQSEGDIEFDLIENVPHSVAISRK
;
A
#
# COMPACT_ATOMS: atom_id res chain seq x y z
N MET A 1 -3.02 22.22 -12.11
CA MET A 1 -3.72 21.55 -11.00
C MET A 1 -2.70 21.14 -9.95
N LYS A 2 -3.04 21.24 -8.68
CA LYS A 2 -2.21 20.79 -7.55
C LYS A 2 -2.73 19.42 -7.08
N ILE A 3 -1.85 18.42 -6.99
CA ILE A 3 -2.21 17.04 -6.59
C ILE A 3 -1.38 16.64 -5.37
N LEU A 4 -2.05 16.20 -4.33
CA LEU A 4 -1.45 15.65 -3.12
C LEU A 4 -1.66 14.14 -3.08
N TYR A 5 -0.59 13.39 -2.86
CA TYR A 5 -0.66 11.95 -2.60
C TYR A 5 -0.39 11.70 -1.12
N ILE A 6 -1.29 10.99 -0.47
CA ILE A 6 -1.16 10.59 0.95
C ILE A 6 -1.12 9.06 1.01
N SER A 7 -0.12 8.52 1.70
CA SER A 7 0.05 7.07 1.84
C SER A 7 0.66 6.72 3.20
N PRO A 8 0.36 5.54 3.74
CA PRO A 8 1.13 5.05 4.89
C PRO A 8 2.63 4.99 4.62
N GLU A 9 3.04 4.49 3.45
CA GLU A 9 4.43 4.48 2.98
C GLU A 9 4.49 4.38 1.45
N ASN A 10 5.61 4.73 0.84
CA ASN A 10 5.85 4.50 -0.58
C ASN A 10 6.36 3.07 -0.80
N THR A 11 5.43 2.10 -0.84
CA THR A 11 5.74 0.66 -0.74
C THR A 11 6.50 0.12 -1.94
N VAL A 12 6.11 0.51 -3.15
CA VAL A 12 6.66 -0.02 -4.41
C VAL A 12 7.07 1.08 -5.39
N GLY A 13 7.24 2.31 -4.89
CA GLY A 13 7.62 3.46 -5.72
C GLY A 13 6.46 4.06 -6.52
N THR A 14 5.22 3.65 -6.28
CA THR A 14 4.03 4.14 -7.00
C THR A 14 3.85 5.64 -6.87
N LEU A 15 4.05 6.20 -5.66
CA LEU A 15 3.95 7.64 -5.44
C LEU A 15 4.94 8.42 -6.31
N THR A 16 6.17 7.93 -6.42
CA THR A 16 7.21 8.53 -7.25
C THR A 16 6.82 8.51 -8.73
N LEU A 17 6.25 7.41 -9.20
CA LEU A 17 5.80 7.27 -10.59
C LEU A 17 4.56 8.13 -10.88
N TRP A 18 3.56 8.14 -10.00
CA TRP A 18 2.40 9.04 -10.12
C TRP A 18 2.84 10.50 -10.19
N LYS A 19 3.67 10.92 -9.25
CA LYS A 19 4.23 12.28 -9.23
C LYS A 19 4.97 12.60 -10.53
N LYS A 20 5.86 11.71 -10.99
CA LYS A 20 6.62 11.88 -12.24
C LYS A 20 5.69 12.08 -13.43
N GLU A 21 4.69 11.23 -13.60
CA GLU A 21 3.80 11.27 -14.76
C GLU A 21 2.85 12.48 -14.74
N HIS A 22 2.34 12.86 -13.58
CA HIS A 22 1.51 14.06 -13.45
C HIS A 22 2.32 15.36 -13.59
N THR A 23 3.57 15.37 -13.12
CA THR A 23 4.47 16.53 -13.31
C THR A 23 4.80 16.75 -14.80
N LYS A 24 5.00 15.67 -15.58
CA LYS A 24 5.14 15.78 -17.05
C LYS A 24 3.94 16.46 -17.71
N ARG A 25 2.75 16.30 -17.12
CA ARG A 25 1.50 16.96 -17.55
C ARG A 25 1.30 18.36 -16.96
N LYS A 26 2.39 18.97 -16.42
CA LYS A 26 2.41 20.31 -15.82
C LYS A 26 1.55 20.47 -14.56
N ASN A 27 1.24 19.37 -13.85
CA ASN A 27 0.62 19.43 -12.54
C ASN A 27 1.69 19.64 -11.46
N GLN A 28 1.33 20.35 -10.40
CA GLN A 28 2.15 20.44 -9.19
C GLN A 28 1.80 19.28 -8.26
N CYS A 29 2.75 18.41 -8.00
CA CYS A 29 2.52 17.19 -7.23
C CYS A 29 3.37 17.18 -5.96
N ARG A 30 2.79 16.69 -4.87
CA ARG A 30 3.47 16.46 -3.60
C ARG A 30 3.06 15.13 -2.99
N THR A 31 4.00 14.46 -2.35
CA THR A 31 3.78 13.19 -1.65
C THR A 31 3.97 13.37 -0.16
N VAL A 32 3.06 12.80 0.64
CA VAL A 32 3.13 12.77 2.10
C VAL A 32 3.00 11.31 2.54
N THR A 33 3.95 10.83 3.32
CA THR A 33 3.91 9.49 3.89
C THR A 33 3.89 9.54 5.42
N PHE A 34 3.23 8.55 6.04
CA PHE A 34 3.23 8.42 7.50
C PHE A 34 4.58 7.91 7.98
N PHE A 35 5.16 6.98 7.23
CA PHE A 35 6.42 6.32 7.52
C PHE A 35 7.33 6.33 6.30
N ARG A 36 8.64 6.31 6.58
CA ARG A 36 9.65 6.19 5.53
C ARG A 36 9.63 4.80 4.90
N SER A 37 9.74 4.76 3.58
CA SER A 37 9.81 3.50 2.85
C SER A 37 11.02 2.66 3.29
N PRO A 38 10.83 1.41 3.73
CA PRO A 38 11.93 0.52 4.10
C PRO A 38 12.79 0.11 2.89
N LYS A 39 12.29 0.33 1.67
CA LYS A 39 12.99 0.03 0.41
C LYS A 39 13.68 1.25 -0.19
N GLY A 40 13.67 2.41 0.50
CA GLY A 40 14.36 3.61 0.08
C GLY A 40 13.71 4.35 -1.11
N PHE A 41 12.42 4.18 -1.34
CA PHE A 41 11.70 5.00 -2.31
C PHE A 41 11.49 6.42 -1.75
N ASP A 42 11.64 7.41 -2.64
CA ASP A 42 11.56 8.82 -2.27
C ASP A 42 10.12 9.28 -1.98
N GLU A 43 10.01 10.16 -1.00
CA GLU A 43 8.83 10.95 -0.68
C GLU A 43 9.22 12.42 -0.44
N ASP A 44 8.30 13.38 -0.69
CA ASP A 44 8.58 14.80 -0.42
C ASP A 44 8.52 15.13 1.07
N ILE A 45 7.54 14.54 1.76
CA ILE A 45 7.29 14.75 3.18
C ILE A 45 7.08 13.40 3.84
N CYS A 46 7.91 13.06 4.80
CA CYS A 46 7.70 11.92 5.68
C CYS A 46 7.39 12.41 7.10
N LEU A 47 6.22 12.09 7.62
CA LEU A 47 5.78 12.53 8.94
C LEU A 47 6.52 11.82 10.07
N ASN A 48 7.15 10.67 9.80
CA ASN A 48 7.84 9.83 10.79
C ASN A 48 7.00 9.59 12.05
N LEU A 49 5.72 9.26 11.86
CA LEU A 49 4.79 9.04 12.95
C LEU A 49 5.25 7.92 13.88
N PRO A 50 4.96 7.99 15.19
CA PRO A 50 5.28 6.90 16.11
C PRO A 50 4.48 5.62 15.77
N PHE A 51 4.92 4.46 16.31
CA PHE A 51 4.31 3.14 16.07
C PHE A 51 4.37 2.65 14.62
N ASN A 52 5.52 2.84 13.99
CA ASN A 52 5.79 2.19 12.70
C ASN A 52 5.96 0.68 12.89
N PHE A 53 4.91 -0.09 12.59
CA PHE A 53 4.91 -1.55 12.72
C PHE A 53 5.78 -2.28 11.67
N THR A 54 6.40 -1.58 10.74
CA THR A 54 7.39 -2.20 9.84
C THR A 54 8.74 -2.42 10.55
N LYS A 55 9.00 -1.74 11.69
CA LYS A 55 10.20 -2.00 12.50
C LYS A 55 10.13 -3.39 13.13
N PRO A 56 11.21 -4.20 13.09
CA PRO A 56 11.20 -5.62 13.48
C PRO A 56 10.60 -5.87 14.88
N TYR A 57 10.99 -5.09 15.88
CA TYR A 57 10.51 -5.27 17.25
C TYR A 57 9.00 -4.92 17.40
N LEU A 58 8.52 -3.88 16.71
CA LEU A 58 7.09 -3.51 16.74
C LEU A 58 6.26 -4.50 15.91
N SER A 59 6.79 -4.99 14.81
CA SER A 59 6.17 -6.06 14.03
C SER A 59 6.03 -7.35 14.85
N MET A 60 7.07 -7.72 15.61
CA MET A 60 7.01 -8.87 16.50
C MET A 60 5.98 -8.69 17.61
N MET A 61 5.93 -7.53 18.27
CA MET A 61 4.91 -7.21 19.28
C MET A 61 3.50 -7.26 18.69
N ARG A 62 3.28 -6.67 17.53
CA ARG A 62 2.01 -6.71 16.81
C ARG A 62 1.59 -8.15 16.53
N ASN A 63 2.47 -8.95 15.94
CA ASN A 63 2.17 -10.33 15.59
C ASN A 63 1.85 -11.19 16.81
N THR A 64 2.58 -10.99 17.92
CA THR A 64 2.29 -11.68 19.19
C THR A 64 0.93 -11.28 19.74
N PHE A 65 0.60 -9.99 19.74
CA PHE A 65 -0.71 -9.48 20.16
C PHE A 65 -1.85 -10.09 19.31
N TYR A 66 -1.72 -10.08 17.98
CA TYR A 66 -2.73 -10.63 17.10
C TYR A 66 -2.89 -12.15 17.28
N LYS A 67 -1.80 -12.90 17.44
CA LYS A 67 -1.87 -14.34 17.72
C LYS A 67 -2.58 -14.66 19.03
N GLN A 68 -2.31 -13.89 20.08
CA GLN A 68 -2.93 -14.11 21.40
C GLN A 68 -4.37 -13.64 21.46
N TYR A 69 -4.70 -12.54 20.80
CA TYR A 69 -6.00 -11.89 20.91
C TYR A 69 -7.02 -12.39 19.86
N ARG A 70 -6.58 -12.67 18.63
CA ARG A 70 -7.42 -13.02 17.48
C ARG A 70 -7.16 -14.42 16.91
N GLY A 71 -6.15 -15.12 17.38
CA GLY A 71 -5.66 -16.35 16.78
C GLY A 71 -4.85 -16.10 15.50
N GLU A 72 -4.26 -17.15 14.94
CA GLU A 72 -3.41 -17.03 13.75
C GLU A 72 -4.18 -16.56 12.51
N GLU A 73 -5.41 -17.04 12.32
CA GLU A 73 -6.28 -16.66 11.20
C GLU A 73 -6.82 -15.24 11.32
N GLY A 74 -7.01 -14.72 12.53
CA GLY A 74 -7.64 -13.41 12.76
C GLY A 74 -6.88 -12.23 12.16
N TYR A 75 -5.57 -12.36 11.98
CA TYR A 75 -4.75 -11.35 11.34
C TYR A 75 -4.89 -11.31 9.81
N PHE A 76 -5.13 -12.47 9.20
CA PHE A 76 -5.22 -12.66 7.76
C PHE A 76 -6.65 -12.96 7.28
N LYS A 77 -7.59 -13.07 8.22
CA LYS A 77 -8.98 -13.37 7.89
C LYS A 77 -9.56 -12.29 6.99
N GLU A 78 -10.12 -12.70 5.88
CA GLU A 78 -10.87 -11.81 5.01
C GLU A 78 -12.03 -11.19 5.77
N LYS A 79 -12.21 -9.88 5.62
CA LYS A 79 -13.36 -9.18 6.18
C LYS A 79 -14.60 -9.41 5.33
N GLU A 80 -15.71 -9.62 6.00
CA GLU A 80 -17.01 -9.71 5.36
C GLU A 80 -17.57 -8.31 5.06
N GLY A 81 -18.42 -8.24 4.04
CA GLY A 81 -19.09 -7.00 3.64
C GLY A 81 -18.78 -6.59 2.20
N HIS A 82 -19.55 -5.63 1.69
CA HIS A 82 -19.45 -5.15 0.33
C HIS A 82 -19.67 -3.61 0.27
N PRO A 83 -18.65 -2.78 0.43
CA PRO A 83 -17.28 -3.14 0.81
C PRO A 83 -17.16 -3.59 2.28
N PRO A 84 -16.12 -4.35 2.63
CA PRO A 84 -15.83 -4.65 4.03
C PRO A 84 -15.41 -3.38 4.76
N ILE A 85 -15.90 -3.17 5.99
CA ILE A 85 -15.67 -1.95 6.76
C ILE A 85 -14.59 -2.15 7.82
N TRP A 86 -13.68 -1.19 7.93
CA TRP A 86 -12.67 -1.16 8.99
C TRP A 86 -13.29 -0.76 10.33
N ASN A 87 -13.61 -1.76 11.13
CA ASN A 87 -14.03 -1.59 12.52
C ASN A 87 -12.96 -2.15 13.46
N PRO A 88 -12.73 -1.49 14.62
CA PRO A 88 -11.88 -2.08 15.65
C PRO A 88 -12.54 -3.35 16.20
N ASP A 89 -11.74 -4.40 16.43
CA ASP A 89 -12.22 -5.67 16.96
C ASP A 89 -12.24 -5.64 18.50
N GLY A 90 -13.14 -4.85 19.06
CA GLY A 90 -13.34 -4.75 20.50
C GLY A 90 -12.71 -3.51 21.15
N TRP A 91 -12.81 -3.45 22.48
CA TRP A 91 -12.45 -2.26 23.23
C TRP A 91 -10.94 -1.97 23.28
N LEU A 92 -10.10 -3.01 23.29
CA LEU A 92 -8.63 -2.87 23.27
C LEU A 92 -8.16 -2.21 21.98
N ASP A 93 -8.62 -2.68 20.84
CA ASP A 93 -8.33 -2.11 19.53
C ASP A 93 -8.82 -0.67 19.43
N SER A 94 -10.05 -0.43 19.88
CA SER A 94 -10.63 0.92 19.92
C SER A 94 -9.80 1.89 20.76
N THR A 95 -9.35 1.44 21.93
CA THR A 95 -8.52 2.26 22.83
C THR A 95 -7.15 2.52 22.21
N PHE A 96 -6.54 1.50 21.62
CA PHE A 96 -5.25 1.64 20.93
C PHE A 96 -5.33 2.63 19.76
N LEU A 97 -6.37 2.54 18.94
CA LEU A 97 -6.54 3.46 17.80
C LEU A 97 -6.76 4.90 18.29
N LYS A 98 -7.54 5.12 19.36
CA LYS A 98 -7.71 6.45 19.95
C LYS A 98 -6.40 7.02 20.49
N LEU A 99 -5.63 6.23 21.21
CA LEU A 99 -4.33 6.66 21.72
C LEU A 99 -3.35 6.98 20.60
N LYS A 100 -3.28 6.14 19.59
CA LYS A 100 -2.49 6.37 18.37
C LYS A 100 -2.89 7.69 17.72
N ASP A 101 -4.16 7.93 17.50
CA ASP A 101 -4.66 9.15 16.88
C ASP A 101 -4.32 10.40 17.69
N GLN A 102 -4.41 10.34 19.01
CA GLN A 102 -4.00 11.44 19.90
C GLN A 102 -2.50 11.76 19.78
N LEU A 103 -1.66 10.74 19.67
CA LEU A 103 -0.20 10.91 19.54
C LEU A 103 0.20 11.42 18.14
N TRP A 104 -0.55 11.04 17.11
CA TRP A 104 -0.27 11.44 15.73
C TRP A 104 -0.74 12.87 15.42
N LYS A 105 -1.86 13.27 16.02
CA LYS A 105 -2.55 14.51 15.68
C LYS A 105 -1.65 15.75 15.68
N PRO A 106 -0.81 16.04 16.70
CA PRO A 106 0.01 17.24 16.71
C PRO A 106 1.00 17.32 15.52
N THR A 107 1.58 16.19 15.14
CA THR A 107 2.49 16.13 13.99
C THR A 107 1.75 16.34 12.68
N ILE A 108 0.55 15.78 12.56
CA ILE A 108 -0.30 15.92 11.39
C ILE A 108 -0.79 17.36 11.25
N ASP A 109 -1.32 17.96 12.33
CA ASP A 109 -1.79 19.36 12.32
C ASP A 109 -0.66 20.30 11.89
N LYS A 110 0.53 20.13 12.47
CA LYS A 110 1.71 20.90 12.06
C LYS A 110 2.04 20.74 10.58
N ALA A 111 1.99 19.52 10.06
CA ALA A 111 2.27 19.27 8.64
C ALA A 111 1.19 19.87 7.72
N ILE A 112 -0.08 19.82 8.12
CA ILE A 112 -1.18 20.45 7.37
C ILE A 112 -0.92 21.94 7.21
N ASP A 113 -0.55 22.62 8.29
CA ASP A 113 -0.30 24.07 8.30
C ASP A 113 0.99 24.41 7.57
N GLU A 114 2.10 23.73 7.89
CA GLU A 114 3.43 24.00 7.34
C GLU A 114 3.49 23.82 5.82
N TYR A 115 2.80 22.79 5.31
CA TYR A 115 2.82 22.44 3.89
C TYR A 115 1.54 22.83 3.14
N ALA A 116 0.63 23.54 3.80
CA ALA A 116 -0.63 24.01 3.24
C ALA A 116 -1.41 22.88 2.53
N LEU A 117 -1.62 21.74 3.22
CA LEU A 117 -2.16 20.53 2.59
C LEU A 117 -3.62 20.68 2.10
N TYR A 118 -4.36 21.67 2.60
CA TYR A 118 -5.71 22.00 2.10
C TYR A 118 -5.70 22.81 0.80
N ASP A 119 -4.55 23.31 0.34
CA ASP A 119 -4.47 24.11 -0.88
C ASP A 119 -4.40 23.29 -2.17
N PHE A 120 -4.35 21.96 -2.04
CA PHE A 120 -4.36 21.06 -3.18
C PHE A 120 -5.77 20.93 -3.76
N ASP A 121 -5.85 20.79 -5.10
CA ASP A 121 -7.12 20.66 -5.82
C ASP A 121 -7.67 19.22 -5.73
N VAL A 122 -6.75 18.25 -5.77
CA VAL A 122 -7.03 16.81 -5.72
C VAL A 122 -6.16 16.17 -4.65
N VAL A 123 -6.75 15.35 -3.81
CA VAL A 123 -6.03 14.53 -2.82
C VAL A 123 -6.27 13.05 -3.11
N HIS A 124 -5.19 12.34 -3.37
CA HIS A 124 -5.18 10.92 -3.65
C HIS A 124 -4.68 10.14 -2.43
N PHE A 125 -5.57 9.36 -1.84
CA PHE A 125 -5.26 8.51 -0.70
C PHE A 125 -4.90 7.10 -1.18
N GLU A 126 -3.62 6.79 -1.17
CA GLU A 126 -3.16 5.41 -1.34
C GLU A 126 -3.54 4.59 -0.10
N SER A 127 -4.01 3.39 -0.32
CA SER A 127 -4.61 2.53 0.70
C SER A 127 -5.96 3.02 1.23
N GLY A 128 -6.59 4.04 0.63
CA GLY A 128 -7.87 4.58 1.09
C GLY A 128 -7.87 4.95 2.58
N MET A 129 -6.77 5.55 3.06
CA MET A 129 -6.57 5.87 4.48
C MET A 129 -6.40 7.37 4.71
N ASP A 130 -7.28 7.97 5.52
CA ASP A 130 -7.04 9.29 6.11
C ASP A 130 -5.94 9.20 7.17
N PHE A 131 -5.38 10.31 7.58
CA PHE A 131 -4.37 10.40 8.63
C PHE A 131 -4.83 9.78 9.96
N LEU A 132 -6.07 10.04 10.36
CA LEU A 132 -6.65 9.55 11.61
C LEU A 132 -7.92 8.75 11.34
N LYS A 133 -8.25 7.86 12.30
CA LYS A 133 -9.44 6.99 12.21
C LYS A 133 -10.77 7.76 12.20
N ASN A 134 -10.79 8.99 12.71
CA ASN A 134 -11.98 9.85 12.71
C ASN A 134 -12.26 10.56 11.38
N GLU A 135 -11.36 10.38 10.38
CA GLU A 135 -11.51 10.90 9.03
C GLU A 135 -11.65 12.43 8.97
N PHE A 136 -10.93 13.15 9.85
CA PHE A 136 -11.10 14.59 9.97
C PHE A 136 -10.56 15.35 8.75
N PHE A 137 -9.43 14.90 8.19
CA PHE A 137 -8.78 15.63 7.10
C PHE A 137 -9.63 15.58 5.83
N VAL A 138 -10.19 14.43 5.51
CA VAL A 138 -11.06 14.29 4.34
C VAL A 138 -12.38 15.04 4.51
N LYS A 139 -12.91 15.16 5.73
CA LYS A 139 -14.10 15.99 6.02
C LYS A 139 -13.83 17.45 5.67
N GLU A 140 -12.71 17.99 6.15
CA GLU A 140 -12.27 19.35 5.84
C GLU A 140 -12.02 19.56 4.33
N LEU A 141 -11.47 18.56 3.63
CA LEU A 141 -11.29 18.63 2.17
C LEU A 141 -12.64 18.78 1.45
N LYS A 142 -13.65 18.02 1.85
CA LYS A 142 -14.99 18.10 1.22
C LYS A 142 -15.73 19.39 1.54
N GLU A 143 -15.56 19.94 2.75
CA GLU A 143 -16.07 21.27 3.10
C GLU A 143 -15.44 22.39 2.25
N ARG A 144 -14.22 22.16 1.74
CA ARG A 144 -13.48 23.05 0.85
C ARG A 144 -13.65 22.71 -0.64
N ASP A 145 -14.60 21.85 -0.98
CA ASP A 145 -14.91 21.39 -2.35
C ASP A 145 -13.70 20.77 -3.09
N LYS A 146 -12.82 20.09 -2.34
CA LYS A 146 -11.66 19.40 -2.92
C LYS A 146 -12.05 18.03 -3.47
N LYS A 147 -11.34 17.60 -4.53
CA LYS A 147 -11.53 16.26 -5.11
C LYS A 147 -10.74 15.21 -4.33
N VAL A 148 -11.38 14.09 -4.07
CA VAL A 148 -10.83 12.98 -3.30
C VAL A 148 -10.82 11.71 -4.13
N ILE A 149 -9.67 11.06 -4.19
CA ILE A 149 -9.48 9.77 -4.85
C ILE A 149 -8.97 8.77 -3.81
N CYS A 150 -9.56 7.59 -3.75
CA CYS A 150 -9.05 6.47 -2.97
C CYS A 150 -8.50 5.39 -3.90
N HIS A 151 -7.31 4.86 -3.61
CA HIS A 151 -6.74 3.73 -4.31
C HIS A 151 -6.51 2.59 -3.33
N TYR A 152 -7.26 1.51 -3.49
CA TYR A 152 -7.26 0.34 -2.62
C TYR A 152 -6.37 -0.76 -3.19
N HIS A 153 -5.55 -1.34 -2.33
CA HIS A 153 -4.73 -2.51 -2.61
C HIS A 153 -5.30 -3.76 -1.92
N GLY A 154 -4.70 -4.90 -2.19
CA GLY A 154 -5.22 -6.19 -1.73
C GLY A 154 -5.51 -6.26 -0.23
N GLU A 155 -4.53 -5.86 0.61
CA GLU A 155 -4.67 -5.91 2.06
C GLU A 155 -5.73 -4.94 2.59
N ASP A 156 -5.93 -3.81 1.90
CA ASP A 156 -6.88 -2.77 2.30
C ASP A 156 -8.32 -3.26 2.28
N LEU A 157 -8.72 -3.96 1.21
CA LEU A 157 -10.09 -4.49 1.09
C LEU A 157 -10.23 -5.93 1.57
N ARG A 158 -9.18 -6.77 1.50
CA ARG A 158 -9.30 -8.16 1.97
C ARG A 158 -9.30 -8.26 3.49
N SER A 159 -8.41 -7.54 4.17
CA SER A 159 -8.13 -7.76 5.60
C SER A 159 -8.50 -6.59 6.50
N ARG A 160 -8.22 -5.35 6.10
CA ARG A 160 -8.50 -4.17 6.91
C ARG A 160 -9.94 -3.69 6.77
N GLY A 161 -10.42 -3.57 5.57
CA GLY A 161 -11.67 -2.90 5.21
C GLY A 161 -11.49 -1.39 4.97
N VAL A 162 -12.52 -0.75 4.41
CA VAL A 162 -12.56 0.68 4.09
C VAL A 162 -12.80 1.55 5.31
N MET A 163 -12.33 2.78 5.28
CA MET A 163 -12.77 3.85 6.18
C MET A 163 -14.09 4.39 5.64
N PRO A 164 -15.22 4.33 6.40
CA PRO A 164 -16.55 4.46 5.81
C PRO A 164 -16.87 5.83 5.20
N TYR A 165 -16.37 6.90 5.82
CA TYR A 165 -16.68 8.23 5.34
C TYR A 165 -15.91 8.55 4.08
N ILE A 166 -14.58 8.39 4.07
CA ILE A 166 -13.73 8.67 2.91
C ILE A 166 -14.16 7.82 1.71
N ASP A 167 -14.46 6.53 1.93
CA ASP A 167 -14.94 5.64 0.88
C ASP A 167 -16.23 6.15 0.21
N LYS A 168 -17.20 6.54 1.04
CA LYS A 168 -18.49 7.01 0.58
C LYS A 168 -18.42 8.33 -0.19
N ILE A 169 -17.53 9.25 0.23
CA ILE A 169 -17.51 10.61 -0.33
C ILE A 169 -16.43 10.81 -1.40
N SER A 170 -15.60 9.83 -1.64
CA SER A 170 -14.59 9.88 -2.70
C SER A 170 -15.23 10.11 -4.05
N ASP A 171 -14.63 11.01 -4.83
CA ASP A 171 -15.06 11.26 -6.21
C ASP A 171 -14.70 10.07 -7.12
N LEU A 172 -13.71 9.26 -6.70
CA LEU A 172 -13.26 8.07 -7.42
C LEU A 172 -12.60 7.08 -6.48
N ASN A 173 -13.02 5.82 -6.54
CA ASN A 173 -12.36 4.69 -5.89
C ASN A 173 -11.69 3.82 -6.95
N LEU A 174 -10.44 3.46 -6.73
CA LEU A 174 -9.59 2.73 -7.66
C LEU A 174 -8.99 1.49 -7.04
N THR A 175 -8.71 0.49 -7.86
CA THR A 175 -7.87 -0.65 -7.49
C THR A 175 -7.05 -1.15 -8.68
N ASN A 176 -5.89 -1.73 -8.39
CA ASN A 176 -5.07 -2.45 -9.38
C ASN A 176 -5.26 -3.98 -9.29
N GLU A 177 -6.18 -4.46 -8.45
CA GLU A 177 -6.40 -5.88 -8.18
C GLU A 177 -7.78 -6.31 -8.68
N VAL A 178 -7.81 -7.18 -9.67
CA VAL A 178 -9.04 -7.58 -10.38
C VAL A 178 -10.08 -8.22 -9.46
N ASP A 179 -9.64 -9.00 -8.47
CA ASP A 179 -10.54 -9.65 -7.51
C ASP A 179 -11.23 -8.65 -6.57
N LEU A 180 -10.66 -7.47 -6.36
CA LEU A 180 -11.28 -6.45 -5.53
C LEU A 180 -12.48 -5.77 -6.19
N LEU A 181 -12.61 -5.87 -7.52
CA LEU A 181 -13.80 -5.38 -8.23
C LEU A 181 -15.09 -6.06 -7.75
N THR A 182 -15.00 -7.27 -7.25
CA THR A 182 -16.15 -8.00 -6.69
C THR A 182 -16.41 -7.69 -5.22
N LYS A 183 -15.47 -7.01 -4.54
CA LYS A 183 -15.58 -6.68 -3.10
C LYS A 183 -16.10 -5.27 -2.84
N HIS A 184 -16.25 -4.46 -3.87
CA HIS A 184 -16.65 -3.07 -3.73
C HIS A 184 -17.61 -2.66 -4.86
N PRO A 185 -18.80 -2.06 -4.54
CA PRO A 185 -19.81 -1.76 -5.55
C PRO A 185 -19.43 -0.62 -6.51
N ASN A 186 -18.55 0.29 -6.07
CA ASN A 186 -18.17 1.51 -6.80
C ASN A 186 -16.65 1.64 -6.84
N ILE A 187 -15.97 0.74 -7.54
CA ILE A 187 -14.52 0.76 -7.70
C ILE A 187 -14.14 0.50 -9.15
N ASP A 188 -13.21 1.29 -9.67
CA ASP A 188 -12.71 1.17 -11.02
C ASP A 188 -11.32 0.55 -11.03
N TYR A 189 -11.05 -0.22 -12.08
CA TYR A 189 -9.74 -0.83 -12.28
C TYR A 189 -8.75 0.14 -12.90
N LEU A 190 -7.57 0.26 -12.32
CA LEU A 190 -6.46 1.05 -12.85
C LEU A 190 -5.14 0.28 -12.71
N PHE A 191 -4.40 0.10 -13.81
CA PHE A 191 -3.06 -0.46 -13.74
C PHE A 191 -2.13 0.41 -12.89
N LEU A 192 -1.35 -0.22 -12.01
CA LEU A 192 -0.28 0.49 -11.32
C LEU A 192 0.71 1.09 -12.33
N PRO A 193 1.22 2.29 -12.07
CA PRO A 193 2.26 2.85 -12.89
C PRO A 193 3.51 1.97 -12.84
N PHE A 194 4.07 1.71 -14.01
CA PHE A 194 5.26 0.89 -14.16
C PHE A 194 6.22 1.55 -15.16
N GLU A 195 7.50 1.67 -14.79
CA GLU A 195 8.53 2.24 -15.65
C GLU A 195 9.03 1.18 -16.62
N THR A 196 8.53 1.20 -17.85
CA THR A 196 8.88 0.22 -18.88
C THR A 196 10.17 0.55 -19.61
N SER A 197 10.65 1.79 -19.57
CA SER A 197 11.82 2.24 -20.33
C SER A 197 13.13 1.59 -19.89
N SER A 198 13.18 1.06 -18.64
CA SER A 198 14.33 0.34 -18.11
C SER A 198 14.43 -1.12 -18.58
N PHE A 199 13.37 -1.64 -19.19
CA PHE A 199 13.34 -3.03 -19.68
C PHE A 199 13.62 -3.08 -21.18
N LYS A 200 14.60 -3.89 -21.55
CA LYS A 200 14.89 -4.18 -22.96
C LYS A 200 14.18 -5.46 -23.36
N SER A 201 13.44 -5.41 -24.47
CA SER A 201 12.87 -6.61 -25.04
C SER A 201 14.00 -7.56 -25.46
N LYS A 202 13.94 -8.81 -25.02
CA LYS A 202 14.82 -9.86 -25.51
C LYS A 202 14.35 -10.29 -26.91
N THR A 203 15.26 -10.32 -27.86
CA THR A 203 14.99 -10.77 -29.24
C THR A 203 15.26 -12.27 -29.42
N SER A 204 15.91 -12.91 -28.47
CA SER A 204 16.21 -14.35 -28.48
C SER A 204 15.40 -15.11 -27.45
N VAL A 205 14.94 -16.29 -27.79
CA VAL A 205 14.36 -17.26 -26.86
C VAL A 205 15.49 -17.91 -26.06
N ASN A 206 15.27 -18.18 -24.77
CA ASN A 206 16.25 -18.96 -24.00
C ASN A 206 16.18 -20.44 -24.44
N ASP A 207 17.30 -21.13 -24.43
CA ASP A 207 17.35 -22.56 -24.71
C ASP A 207 16.65 -23.38 -23.62
N THR A 208 16.71 -22.89 -22.39
CA THR A 208 16.02 -23.49 -21.22
C THR A 208 15.00 -22.51 -20.66
N ILE A 209 13.86 -23.03 -20.19
CA ILE A 209 12.84 -22.23 -19.52
C ILE A 209 13.41 -21.70 -18.19
N ARG A 210 13.38 -20.39 -18.01
CA ARG A 210 13.77 -19.74 -16.74
C ARG A 210 12.55 -19.27 -15.97
N ILE A 211 12.45 -19.69 -14.73
CA ILE A 211 11.40 -19.27 -13.81
C ILE A 211 12.03 -18.46 -12.67
N SER A 212 11.57 -17.23 -12.47
CA SER A 212 12.00 -16.40 -11.35
C SER A 212 10.85 -16.22 -10.36
N HIS A 213 11.12 -16.40 -9.07
CA HIS A 213 10.18 -16.09 -7.98
C HIS A 213 10.78 -15.04 -7.05
N ALA A 214 10.13 -13.87 -6.97
CA ALA A 214 10.62 -12.73 -6.17
C ALA A 214 9.56 -12.30 -5.14
N PRO A 215 9.31 -13.09 -4.09
CA PRO A 215 8.28 -12.79 -3.10
C PRO A 215 8.71 -11.66 -2.17
N THR A 216 7.80 -10.74 -1.88
CA THR A 216 7.95 -9.76 -0.79
C THR A 216 7.61 -10.37 0.56
N ASN A 217 6.77 -11.40 0.57
CA ASN A 217 6.38 -12.18 1.74
C ASN A 217 6.04 -13.60 1.28
N ARG A 218 6.75 -14.60 1.78
CA ARG A 218 6.60 -16.01 1.37
C ARG A 218 5.19 -16.54 1.59
N PHE A 219 4.58 -16.23 2.74
CA PHE A 219 3.26 -16.72 3.09
C PHE A 219 2.19 -16.26 2.11
N TYR A 220 2.09 -14.93 1.87
CA TYR A 220 1.09 -14.36 0.95
C TYR A 220 1.31 -14.74 -0.52
N LYS A 221 2.54 -15.10 -0.88
CA LYS A 221 2.89 -15.45 -2.27
C LYS A 221 2.91 -16.96 -2.52
N GLY A 222 2.52 -17.77 -1.54
CA GLY A 222 2.54 -19.24 -1.65
C GLY A 222 3.94 -19.79 -1.98
N SER A 223 5.00 -19.13 -1.48
CA SER A 223 6.36 -19.40 -1.91
C SER A 223 6.82 -20.83 -1.65
N GLU A 224 6.41 -21.45 -0.54
CA GLU A 224 6.83 -22.81 -0.24
C GLU A 224 6.35 -23.81 -1.31
N ILE A 225 5.12 -23.62 -1.81
CA ILE A 225 4.57 -24.46 -2.88
C ILE A 225 5.36 -24.23 -4.18
N ILE A 226 5.59 -22.96 -4.54
CA ILE A 226 6.30 -22.59 -5.77
C ILE A 226 7.75 -23.11 -5.73
N ILE A 227 8.46 -22.93 -4.63
CA ILE A 227 9.86 -23.36 -4.45
C ILE A 227 9.93 -24.89 -4.60
N ASN A 228 9.10 -25.64 -3.87
CA ASN A 228 9.12 -27.10 -3.93
C ASN A 228 8.88 -27.65 -5.34
N ILE A 229 7.93 -27.07 -6.07
CA ILE A 229 7.63 -27.49 -7.45
C ILE A 229 8.79 -27.12 -8.38
N CYS A 230 9.29 -25.87 -8.31
CA CYS A 230 10.36 -25.42 -9.19
C CYS A 230 11.70 -26.14 -8.95
N GLU A 231 12.02 -26.46 -7.69
CA GLU A 231 13.22 -27.25 -7.35
C GLU A 231 13.12 -28.69 -7.87
N ALA A 232 11.93 -29.30 -7.80
CA ALA A 232 11.72 -30.62 -8.39
C ALA A 232 11.92 -30.60 -9.93
N LEU A 233 11.26 -29.67 -10.64
CA LEU A 233 11.44 -29.53 -12.09
C LEU A 233 12.88 -29.18 -12.49
N GLN A 234 13.58 -28.38 -11.71
CA GLN A 234 14.99 -28.10 -11.95
C GLN A 234 15.87 -29.35 -11.77
N SER A 235 15.56 -30.20 -10.80
CA SER A 235 16.29 -31.46 -10.61
C SER A 235 16.08 -32.47 -11.74
N GLU A 236 14.95 -32.39 -12.45
CA GLU A 236 14.65 -33.15 -13.66
C GLU A 236 15.30 -32.56 -14.93
N GLY A 237 15.83 -31.35 -14.84
CA GLY A 237 16.53 -30.68 -15.94
C GLY A 237 15.62 -29.88 -16.87
N ASP A 238 14.34 -29.70 -16.53
CA ASP A 238 13.33 -29.06 -17.38
C ASP A 238 13.41 -27.53 -17.35
N ILE A 239 13.92 -26.95 -16.23
CA ILE A 239 13.94 -25.50 -16.02
C ILE A 239 15.23 -25.04 -15.30
N GLU A 240 15.50 -23.73 -15.39
CA GLU A 240 16.36 -22.99 -14.45
C GLU A 240 15.47 -22.21 -13.49
N PHE A 241 15.63 -22.41 -12.18
CA PHE A 241 14.88 -21.69 -11.14
C PHE A 241 15.72 -20.66 -10.43
N ASP A 242 15.24 -19.41 -10.33
CA ASP A 242 15.90 -18.31 -9.65
C ASP A 242 15.00 -17.72 -8.56
N LEU A 243 15.33 -18.02 -7.28
CA LEU A 243 14.68 -17.43 -6.12
C LEU A 243 15.37 -16.11 -5.75
N ILE A 244 14.63 -15.00 -5.86
CA ILE A 244 15.13 -13.64 -5.64
C ILE A 244 14.55 -13.11 -4.32
N GLU A 245 15.29 -13.22 -3.24
CA GLU A 245 14.87 -12.78 -1.90
C GLU A 245 15.98 -11.99 -1.19
N ASN A 246 15.56 -11.12 -0.26
CA ASN A 246 16.46 -10.37 0.62
C ASN A 246 17.55 -9.56 -0.13
N VAL A 247 17.25 -9.12 -1.33
CA VAL A 247 18.14 -8.30 -2.15
C VAL A 247 17.55 -6.90 -2.37
N PRO A 248 18.39 -5.87 -2.60
CA PRO A 248 17.92 -4.55 -2.99
C PRO A 248 17.04 -4.59 -4.25
N HIS A 249 16.09 -3.67 -4.34
CA HIS A 249 15.15 -3.61 -5.48
C HIS A 249 15.87 -3.56 -6.84
N SER A 250 16.94 -2.78 -6.96
CA SER A 250 17.74 -2.68 -8.18
C SER A 250 18.35 -4.03 -8.60
N VAL A 251 18.80 -4.83 -7.63
CA VAL A 251 19.32 -6.18 -7.88
C VAL A 251 18.21 -7.12 -8.31
N ALA A 252 17.05 -7.06 -7.66
CA ALA A 252 15.89 -7.87 -8.05
C ALA A 252 15.45 -7.58 -9.49
N ILE A 253 15.44 -6.31 -9.90
CA ILE A 253 15.09 -5.92 -11.27
C ILE A 253 16.13 -6.39 -12.28
N SER A 254 17.41 -6.33 -11.96
CA SER A 254 18.47 -6.75 -12.89
C SER A 254 18.53 -8.27 -13.12
N ARG A 255 17.94 -9.07 -12.22
CA ARG A 255 17.87 -10.54 -12.30
C ARG A 255 16.62 -11.04 -13.05
N LYS A 256 15.65 -10.18 -13.29
CA LYS A 256 14.44 -10.47 -14.08
C LYS A 256 14.66 -10.17 -15.55
#